data_438e8d4f1bd30bbdd76b4bfaa8348c2a
#
_entry.id   438e8d4f1bd30bbdd76b4bfaa8348c2a
#
_cell.length_a   1.000
_cell.length_b   1.000
_cell.length_c   1.000
_cell.angle_alpha   90.00
_cell.angle_beta   90.00
_cell.angle_gamma   90.00
#
_symmetry.space_group_name_H-M   'P 1'
#
loop_
_entity.id
_entity.type
_entity.pdbx_description
1 polymer ?
#
loop_
_entity_poly.entity_id
_entity_poly.type
_entity_poly.pdbx_seq_one_letter_code
_entity_poly.pdbx_strand_id
1 'polypeptide(L)'
;MGKITIFARMRVEPENVEQLKTLASEGCRVAADEPGTLTYDWHYSAEHGSLVILETYVDSSAHLSHMQADGHGDFMGRLMALIHSVEFSVLGEPTAEHAEALASVPGAQFYTELASK
;
A
#
# COMPACT_ATOMS: atom_id res chain seq x y z
N MET A 1 -12.40 -5.95 13.70
CA MET A 1 -12.79 -6.19 13.26
C MET A 1 -12.41 -5.77 12.13
N GLY A 2 -12.28 -5.44 11.73
CA GLY A 2 -12.12 -5.12 10.73
C GLY A 2 -10.97 -5.29 9.88
N LYS A 3 -11.16 -6.05 8.83
CA LYS A 3 -10.17 -6.17 7.79
C LYS A 3 -9.96 -4.80 7.16
N ILE A 4 -8.70 -4.46 6.87
CA ILE A 4 -8.34 -3.20 6.22
C ILE A 4 -7.76 -3.52 4.86
N THR A 5 -8.25 -2.86 3.82
CA THR A 5 -7.70 -2.99 2.47
C THR A 5 -7.16 -1.63 2.04
N ILE A 6 -5.95 -1.64 1.51
CA ILE A 6 -5.34 -0.45 0.93
C ILE A 6 -5.30 -0.65 -0.57
N PHE A 7 -5.78 0.34 -1.30
CA PHE A 7 -5.69 0.37 -2.75
C PHE A 7 -4.91 1.62 -3.12
N ALA A 8 -3.74 1.44 -3.71
CA ALA A 8 -2.91 2.58 -4.11
C ALA A 8 -2.70 2.54 -5.61
N ARG A 9 -2.89 3.67 -6.28
CA ARG A 9 -2.63 3.78 -7.71
C ARG A 9 -1.65 4.91 -7.95
N MET A 10 -0.63 4.63 -8.75
CA MET A 10 0.48 5.54 -8.97
C MET A 10 0.86 5.56 -10.44
N ARG A 11 1.26 6.72 -10.94
CA ARG A 11 1.76 6.81 -12.30
C ARG A 11 3.25 6.56 -12.32
N VAL A 12 3.70 5.82 -13.33
CA VAL A 12 5.09 5.37 -13.43
C VAL A 12 5.60 5.64 -14.84
N GLU A 13 6.80 6.21 -14.95
CA GLU A 13 7.43 6.38 -16.25
C GLU A 13 7.94 5.03 -16.76
N PRO A 14 7.83 4.76 -18.07
CA PRO A 14 8.25 3.46 -18.59
C PRO A 14 9.71 3.11 -18.29
N GLU A 15 10.60 4.09 -18.23
CA GLU A 15 12.00 3.82 -17.96
C GLU A 15 12.25 3.36 -16.53
N ASN A 16 11.28 3.53 -15.63
CA ASN A 16 11.43 3.13 -14.23
C ASN A 16 10.86 1.74 -13.94
N VAL A 17 10.28 1.06 -14.93
CA VAL A 17 9.56 -0.19 -14.69
C VAL A 17 10.47 -1.31 -14.19
N GLU A 18 11.70 -1.40 -14.71
CA GLU A 18 12.61 -2.46 -14.26
C GLU A 18 13.01 -2.26 -12.79
N GLN A 19 13.28 -1.02 -12.39
CA GLN A 19 13.56 -0.73 -11.00
C GLN A 19 12.35 -1.01 -10.13
N LEU A 20 11.16 -0.71 -10.66
CA LEU A 20 9.93 -0.97 -9.94
C LEU A 20 9.72 -2.46 -9.70
N LYS A 21 10.05 -3.31 -10.68
CA LYS A 21 9.94 -4.76 -10.52
C LYS A 21 10.84 -5.26 -9.40
N THR A 22 12.06 -4.75 -9.33
CA THR A 22 13.00 -5.13 -8.27
C THR A 22 12.44 -4.73 -6.91
N LEU A 23 11.92 -3.50 -6.83
CA LEU A 23 11.37 -3.00 -5.58
C LEU A 23 10.13 -3.80 -5.17
N ALA A 24 9.28 -4.16 -6.13
CA ALA A 24 8.09 -4.95 -5.87
C ALA A 24 8.45 -6.31 -5.28
N SER A 25 9.46 -6.97 -5.86
CA SER A 25 9.92 -8.27 -5.36
C SER A 25 10.44 -8.15 -3.93
N GLU A 26 11.18 -7.09 -3.65
CA GLU A 26 11.70 -6.86 -2.31
C GLU A 26 10.56 -6.64 -1.32
N GLY A 27 9.59 -5.80 -1.67
CA GLY A 27 8.45 -5.52 -0.80
C GLY A 27 7.61 -6.74 -0.53
N CYS A 28 7.37 -7.54 -1.56
CA CYS A 28 6.56 -8.76 -1.39
C CYS A 28 7.28 -9.78 -0.51
N ARG A 29 8.62 -9.85 -0.59
CA ARG A 29 9.37 -10.75 0.26
C ARG A 29 9.26 -10.34 1.73
N VAL A 30 9.33 -9.03 2.01
CA VAL A 30 9.16 -8.54 3.37
C VAL A 30 7.74 -8.83 3.87
N ALA A 31 6.74 -8.53 3.04
CA ALA A 31 5.34 -8.73 3.42
C ALA A 31 5.02 -10.20 3.69
N ALA A 32 5.71 -11.12 3.01
CA ALA A 32 5.48 -12.54 3.21
C ALA A 32 5.78 -13.00 4.64
N ASP A 33 6.63 -12.26 5.35
CA ASP A 33 6.98 -12.58 6.73
C ASP A 33 6.08 -11.87 7.75
N GLU A 34 5.09 -11.12 7.30
CA GLU A 34 4.17 -10.38 8.17
C GLU A 34 2.89 -11.19 8.33
N PRO A 35 2.63 -11.79 9.49
CA PRO A 35 1.48 -12.70 9.62
C PRO A 35 0.13 -12.02 9.45
N GLY A 36 0.04 -10.72 9.73
CA GLY A 36 -1.22 -10.00 9.58
C GLY A 36 -1.45 -9.43 8.19
N THR A 37 -0.49 -9.55 7.28
CA THR A 37 -0.62 -9.06 5.91
C THR A 37 -1.13 -10.19 5.04
N LEU A 38 -2.38 -10.10 4.59
CA LEU A 38 -3.04 -11.16 3.85
C LEU A 38 -2.68 -11.11 2.37
N THR A 39 -2.65 -9.93 1.79
CA THR A 39 -2.22 -9.75 0.39
C THR A 39 -1.34 -8.52 0.31
N TYR A 40 -0.46 -8.54 -0.68
CA TYR A 40 0.41 -7.39 -0.93
C TYR A 40 0.85 -7.53 -2.38
N ASP A 41 -0.06 -7.17 -3.29
CA ASP A 41 0.08 -7.49 -4.70
C ASP A 41 0.32 -6.24 -5.52
N TRP A 42 1.31 -6.28 -6.41
CA TRP A 42 1.68 -5.17 -7.27
C TRP A 42 1.32 -5.53 -8.70
N HIS A 43 0.60 -4.66 -9.37
CA HIS A 43 0.20 -4.86 -10.76
C HIS A 43 0.52 -3.62 -11.57
N TYR A 44 1.00 -3.83 -12.78
CA TYR A 44 1.39 -2.72 -13.63
C TYR A 44 0.67 -2.80 -14.98
N SER A 45 0.17 -1.65 -15.45
CA SER A 45 -0.43 -1.54 -16.77
C SER A 45 0.48 -0.68 -17.65
N ALA A 46 1.09 -1.29 -18.66
CA ALA A 46 1.91 -0.53 -19.60
C ALA A 46 1.05 0.44 -20.41
N GLU A 47 -0.18 0.02 -20.73
CA GLU A 47 -1.08 0.86 -21.50
C GLU A 47 -1.41 2.15 -20.77
N HIS A 48 -1.64 2.06 -19.45
CA HIS A 48 -2.03 3.22 -18.66
C HIS A 48 -0.85 3.89 -17.96
N GLY A 49 0.33 3.28 -17.98
CA GLY A 49 1.48 3.83 -17.25
C GLY A 49 1.22 3.89 -15.75
N SER A 50 0.54 2.89 -15.22
CA SER A 50 0.08 2.90 -13.83
C SER A 50 0.45 1.64 -13.09
N LEU A 51 0.82 1.83 -11.83
CA LEU A 51 1.02 0.77 -10.86
C LEU A 51 -0.16 0.76 -9.91
N VAL A 52 -0.68 -0.42 -9.62
CA VAL A 52 -1.69 -0.59 -8.57
C VAL A 52 -1.11 -1.55 -7.54
N ILE A 53 -1.16 -1.14 -6.27
CA ILE A 53 -0.78 -2.01 -5.16
C ILE A 53 -2.03 -2.27 -4.36
N LEU A 54 -2.35 -3.56 -4.17
CA LEU A 54 -3.48 -3.98 -3.39
C LEU A 54 -2.96 -4.69 -2.14
N GLU A 55 -3.32 -4.16 -0.97
CA GLU A 55 -2.84 -4.68 0.30
C GLU A 55 -4.03 -4.98 1.19
N THR A 56 -4.04 -6.13 1.82
CA THR A 56 -5.11 -6.49 2.74
C THR A 56 -4.50 -6.95 4.06
N TYR A 57 -5.02 -6.41 5.14
CA TYR A 57 -4.53 -6.69 6.50
C TYR A 57 -5.67 -7.23 7.34
N VAL A 58 -5.33 -8.10 8.30
CA VAL A 58 -6.36 -8.71 9.16
C VAL A 58 -7.07 -7.64 9.98
N ASP A 59 -6.37 -6.57 10.36
CA ASP A 59 -6.94 -5.47 11.15
C ASP A 59 -6.03 -4.26 11.10
N SER A 60 -6.44 -3.19 11.80
CA SER A 60 -5.67 -1.95 11.88
C SER A 60 -4.27 -2.16 12.45
N SER A 61 -4.17 -3.00 13.46
CA SER A 61 -2.88 -3.26 14.11
C SER A 61 -1.88 -3.85 13.15
N ALA A 62 -2.33 -4.74 12.26
CA ALA A 62 -1.46 -5.36 11.26
C ALA A 62 -0.92 -4.32 10.28
N HIS A 63 -1.77 -3.39 9.82
CA HIS A 63 -1.29 -2.37 8.90
C HIS A 63 -0.36 -1.39 9.63
N LEU A 64 -0.69 -1.03 10.86
CA LEU A 64 0.22 -0.18 11.65
C LEU A 64 1.60 -0.83 11.78
N SER A 65 1.64 -2.13 12.07
CA SER A 65 2.91 -2.84 12.17
C SER A 65 3.69 -2.79 10.87
N HIS A 66 2.98 -2.95 9.74
CA HIS A 66 3.61 -2.86 8.42
C HIS A 66 4.20 -1.46 8.20
N MET A 67 3.45 -0.43 8.51
CA MET A 67 3.89 0.96 8.32
C MET A 67 5.08 1.31 9.22
N GLN A 68 5.15 0.70 10.40
CA GLN A 68 6.17 1.02 11.39
C GLN A 68 7.36 0.07 11.36
N ALA A 69 7.36 -0.89 10.44
CA ALA A 69 8.44 -1.86 10.36
C ALA A 69 9.75 -1.19 9.97
N ASP A 70 10.86 -1.72 10.48
CA ASP A 70 12.17 -1.22 10.15
C ASP A 70 12.39 -1.25 8.64
N GLY A 71 12.88 -0.16 8.09
CA GLY A 71 13.14 -0.08 6.66
C GLY A 71 11.96 0.36 5.82
N HIS A 72 10.74 0.42 6.39
CA HIS A 72 9.57 0.80 5.61
C HIS A 72 9.70 2.22 5.04
N GLY A 73 10.18 3.15 5.85
CA GLY A 73 10.37 4.53 5.39
C GLY A 73 11.35 4.64 4.24
N ASP A 74 12.46 3.91 4.33
CA ASP A 74 13.45 3.89 3.26
C ASP A 74 12.87 3.26 2.00
N PHE A 75 12.12 2.17 2.15
CA PHE A 75 11.46 1.51 1.03
C PHE A 75 10.50 2.47 0.34
N MET A 76 9.67 3.17 1.11
CA MET A 76 8.72 4.11 0.55
C MET A 76 9.41 5.27 -0.15
N GLY A 77 10.54 5.73 0.39
CA GLY A 77 11.32 6.77 -0.28
C GLY A 77 11.80 6.33 -1.64
N ARG A 78 12.26 5.08 -1.75
CA ARG A 78 12.71 4.55 -3.04
C ARG A 78 11.54 4.43 -4.02
N LEU A 79 10.37 4.04 -3.52
CA LEU A 79 9.18 3.96 -4.37
C LEU A 79 8.77 5.34 -4.87
N MET A 80 8.74 6.32 -3.97
CA MET A 80 8.34 7.68 -4.34
C MET A 80 9.25 8.27 -5.41
N ALA A 81 10.51 7.87 -5.45
CA ALA A 81 11.44 8.36 -6.46
C ALA A 81 11.13 7.83 -7.86
N LEU A 82 10.32 6.79 -7.97
CA LEU A 82 10.02 6.15 -9.26
C LEU A 82 8.64 6.50 -9.80
N ILE A 83 7.83 7.25 -9.05
CA ILE A 83 6.44 7.50 -9.42
C ILE A 83 6.13 9.00 -9.43
N HIS A 84 5.00 9.35 -10.02
CA HIS A 84 4.58 10.75 -10.12
C HIS A 84 3.48 11.12 -9.15
N SER A 85 2.43 10.39 -9.12
CA SER A 85 1.25 10.74 -8.35
C SER A 85 0.75 9.51 -7.61
N VAL A 86 0.04 9.74 -6.52
CA VAL A 86 -0.47 8.66 -5.69
C VAL A 86 -1.93 8.92 -5.38
N GLU A 87 -2.77 7.90 -5.62
CA GLU A 87 -4.11 7.83 -5.07
C GLU A 87 -4.04 6.73 -4.02
N PHE A 88 -4.36 7.07 -2.79
CA PHE A 88 -4.23 6.14 -1.68
C PHE A 88 -5.58 6.01 -1.00
N SER A 89 -6.20 4.84 -1.12
CA SER A 89 -7.55 4.61 -0.60
C SER A 89 -7.52 3.57 0.51
N VAL A 90 -8.18 3.90 1.61
CA VAL A 90 -8.28 3.03 2.77
C VAL A 90 -9.73 2.53 2.84
N LEU A 91 -9.91 1.22 2.74
CA LEU A 91 -11.22 0.60 2.73
C LEU A 91 -11.41 -0.16 4.03
N GLY A 92 -12.42 0.20 4.79
CA GLY A 92 -12.71 -0.42 6.07
C GLY A 92 -12.85 0.60 7.19
N GLU A 93 -12.77 0.13 8.43
CA GLU A 93 -12.97 0.96 9.61
C GLU A 93 -11.71 0.97 10.46
N PRO A 94 -10.77 1.87 10.18
CA PRO A 94 -9.55 1.91 10.99
C PRO A 94 -9.84 2.35 12.43
N THR A 95 -9.02 1.84 13.36
CA THR A 95 -9.06 2.34 14.73
C THR A 95 -8.62 3.79 14.75
N ALA A 96 -8.88 4.48 15.87
CA ALA A 96 -8.47 5.88 15.99
C ALA A 96 -6.97 6.06 15.82
N GLU A 97 -6.18 5.17 16.40
CA GLU A 97 -4.73 5.22 16.26
C GLU A 97 -4.29 5.04 14.81
N HIS A 98 -4.90 4.06 14.13
CA HIS A 98 -4.59 3.78 12.74
C HIS A 98 -5.00 4.94 11.84
N ALA A 99 -6.18 5.51 12.08
CA ALA A 99 -6.66 6.65 11.30
C ALA A 99 -5.73 7.86 11.47
N GLU A 100 -5.20 8.05 12.67
CA GLU A 100 -4.27 9.15 12.91
C GLU A 100 -2.98 8.95 12.10
N ALA A 101 -2.46 7.73 12.10
CA ALA A 101 -1.25 7.42 11.32
C ALA A 101 -1.51 7.59 9.84
N LEU A 102 -2.68 7.16 9.36
CA LEU A 102 -3.03 7.27 7.95
C LEU A 102 -3.23 8.71 7.51
N ALA A 103 -3.62 9.59 8.42
CA ALA A 103 -3.82 11.00 8.09
C ALA A 103 -2.53 11.67 7.64
N SER A 104 -1.37 11.10 7.99
CA SER A 104 -0.09 11.65 7.55
C SER A 104 0.27 11.23 6.12
N VAL A 105 -0.48 10.31 5.52
CA VAL A 105 -0.21 9.86 4.16
C VAL A 105 -0.85 10.85 3.20
N PRO A 106 -0.08 11.49 2.30
CA PRO A 106 -0.65 12.48 1.39
C PRO A 106 -1.72 11.85 0.50
N GLY A 107 -2.86 12.52 0.40
CA GLY A 107 -3.93 12.08 -0.47
C GLY A 107 -4.72 10.88 0.00
N ALA A 108 -4.59 10.50 1.27
CA ALA A 108 -5.33 9.36 1.80
C ALA A 108 -6.82 9.65 1.79
N GLN A 109 -7.61 8.71 1.26
CA GLN A 109 -9.07 8.79 1.20
C GLN A 109 -9.64 7.58 1.91
N PHE A 110 -10.73 7.77 2.64
CA PHE A 110 -11.30 6.73 3.49
C PHE A 110 -12.67 6.33 2.97
N TYR A 111 -12.89 5.02 2.87
CA TYR A 111 -14.13 4.45 2.35
C TYR A 111 -14.69 3.45 3.34
N THR A 112 -15.91 3.71 3.80
CA THR A 112 -16.61 2.83 4.73
C THR A 112 -17.26 1.69 3.97
N GLU A 113 -17.19 0.49 4.50
CA GLU A 113 -17.83 -0.64 3.85
C GLU A 113 -19.35 -0.50 3.96
N LEU A 114 -20.04 -0.61 2.82
CA LEU A 114 -21.50 -0.61 2.80
C LEU A 114 -22.04 -2.02 2.84
N ALA A 115 -21.33 -2.95 2.24
CA ALA A 115 -21.76 -4.35 2.20
C ALA A 115 -20.61 -5.21 1.77
N SER A 116 -20.65 -6.48 2.17
CA SER A 116 -19.69 -7.46 1.69
C SER A 116 -20.38 -8.81 1.64
N LYS A 117 -19.75 -9.74 0.90
CA LYS A 117 -20.30 -11.06 0.76
C LYS A 117 -20.06 -11.92 1.98
#